data_6d82976ebde2d49e3fb26c666facd513
#
_entry.id   6d82976ebde2d49e3fb26c666facd513
#
_cell.length_a   1.000
_cell.length_b   1.000
_cell.length_c   1.000
_cell.angle_alpha   90.00
_cell.angle_beta   90.00
_cell.angle_gamma   90.00
#
_symmetry.space_group_name_H-M   'P 1'
#
loop_
_entity.id
_entity.type
_entity.pdbx_description
1 polymer ?
#
loop_
_entity_poly.entity_id
_entity_poly.type
_entity_poly.pdbx_seq_one_letter_code
_entity_poly.pdbx_strand_id
1 'polypeptide(L)'
;MDFFRKWVLHNWGLKLLALVVSFLLWAAYTSEPFVEVGYVAPLEYLNIPTQLELSGDVQTHVRVYVRGRAAVLRRLSPTDLAIRVDLSGTVPGESLVRITASQIDVPLGLEVVRIIPSEIRVRLTEHPPNP
;
A
#
# COMPACT_ATOMS: atom_id res chain seq x y z
N MET A 1 14.41 47.04 34.33
CA MET A 1 14.08 46.72 32.90
C MET A 1 15.36 46.52 32.05
N ASP A 2 16.39 47.30 32.30
CA ASP A 2 17.64 47.15 31.51
C ASP A 2 18.38 45.85 31.78
N PHE A 3 18.22 45.26 32.96
CA PHE A 3 18.79 43.96 33.30
C PHE A 3 18.27 42.84 32.42
N PHE A 4 16.94 42.81 32.20
CA PHE A 4 16.30 41.82 31.35
C PHE A 4 16.75 41.96 29.89
N ARG A 5 16.84 43.19 29.43
CA ARG A 5 17.26 43.49 28.07
C ARG A 5 18.69 43.09 27.81
N LYS A 6 19.59 43.38 28.74
CA LYS A 6 21.01 42.97 28.66
C LYS A 6 21.14 41.44 28.72
N TRP A 7 20.36 40.80 29.56
CA TRP A 7 20.39 39.36 29.71
C TRP A 7 19.83 38.65 28.46
N VAL A 8 18.81 39.18 27.88
CA VAL A 8 18.19 38.65 26.66
C VAL A 8 19.10 38.85 25.44
N LEU A 9 19.74 40.04 25.35
CA LEU A 9 20.59 40.34 24.21
C LEU A 9 22.03 39.76 24.35
N HIS A 10 22.40 39.37 25.56
CA HIS A 10 23.72 38.74 25.79
C HIS A 10 23.65 37.30 25.27
N ASN A 11 24.65 36.92 24.49
CA ASN A 11 24.75 35.59 23.84
C ASN A 11 23.56 35.29 22.92
N TRP A 12 23.19 36.27 22.13
CA TRP A 12 22.10 36.15 21.19
C TRP A 12 22.31 34.98 20.21
N GLY A 13 23.54 34.77 19.78
CA GLY A 13 23.87 33.66 18.88
C GLY A 13 23.58 32.28 19.50
N LEU A 14 23.89 32.10 20.79
CA LEU A 14 23.62 30.85 21.50
C LEU A 14 22.12 30.61 21.68
N LYS A 15 21.36 31.68 21.92
CA LYS A 15 19.91 31.58 22.05
C LYS A 15 19.27 31.24 20.73
N LEU A 16 19.73 31.81 19.63
CA LEU A 16 19.26 31.48 18.29
C LEU A 16 19.58 30.03 17.95
N LEU A 17 20.80 29.58 18.29
CA LEU A 17 21.21 28.19 18.09
C LEU A 17 20.32 27.24 18.89
N ALA A 18 20.06 27.56 20.15
CA ALA A 18 19.15 26.74 20.98
C ALA A 18 17.74 26.67 20.42
N LEU A 19 17.25 27.79 19.90
CA LEU A 19 15.93 27.82 19.26
C LEU A 19 15.89 26.95 18.01
N VAL A 20 16.88 27.03 17.17
CA VAL A 20 16.99 26.23 15.96
C VAL A 20 17.07 24.73 16.29
N VAL A 21 17.91 24.37 17.27
CA VAL A 21 18.05 22.97 17.71
C VAL A 21 16.73 22.45 18.29
N SER A 22 16.04 23.25 19.11
CA SER A 22 14.74 22.89 19.66
C SER A 22 13.71 22.66 18.57
N PHE A 23 13.70 23.54 17.57
CA PHE A 23 12.78 23.41 16.44
C PHE A 23 13.06 22.15 15.63
N LEU A 24 14.33 21.86 15.36
CA LEU A 24 14.73 20.65 14.63
C LEU A 24 14.35 19.38 15.39
N LEU A 25 14.58 19.36 16.70
CA LEU A 25 14.18 18.22 17.54
C LEU A 25 12.66 18.05 17.57
N TRP A 26 11.94 19.15 17.68
CA TRP A 26 10.48 19.12 17.65
C TRP A 26 9.96 18.61 16.32
N ALA A 27 10.50 19.08 15.20
CA ALA A 27 10.12 18.64 13.87
C ALA A 27 10.41 17.15 13.66
N ALA A 28 11.57 16.68 14.13
CA ALA A 28 11.95 15.28 14.06
C ALA A 28 11.04 14.38 14.91
N TYR A 29 10.65 14.86 16.08
CA TYR A 29 9.79 14.13 16.99
C TYR A 29 8.33 14.11 16.51
N THR A 30 7.89 15.19 15.89
CA THR A 30 6.49 15.33 15.43
C THR A 30 6.26 14.60 14.10
N SER A 31 7.30 14.31 13.33
CA SER A 31 7.14 13.58 12.09
C SER A 31 6.62 12.18 12.37
N GLU A 32 5.51 11.82 11.72
CA GLU A 32 4.90 10.51 11.89
C GLU A 32 5.82 9.44 11.31
N PRO A 33 6.03 8.34 12.06
CA PRO A 33 6.84 7.25 11.54
C PRO A 33 6.12 6.56 10.38
N PHE A 34 6.90 6.16 9.39
CA PHE A 34 6.41 5.27 8.35
C PHE A 34 6.38 3.86 8.91
N VAL A 35 5.24 3.21 8.75
CA VAL A 35 5.06 1.83 9.17
C VAL A 35 4.68 0.97 7.98
N GLU A 36 5.05 -0.30 8.04
CA GLU A 36 4.70 -1.29 7.03
C GLU A 36 3.69 -2.25 7.66
N VAL A 37 2.54 -2.40 7.01
CA VAL A 37 1.47 -3.28 7.49
C VAL A 37 1.06 -4.20 6.36
N GLY A 38 0.87 -5.49 6.69
CA GLY A 38 0.36 -6.47 5.74
C GLY A 38 -1.16 -6.54 5.80
N TYR A 39 -1.79 -6.45 4.64
CA TYR A 39 -3.23 -6.60 4.50
C TYR A 39 -3.54 -7.78 3.62
N VAL A 40 -4.64 -8.47 3.94
CA VAL A 40 -5.18 -9.51 3.07
C VAL A 40 -6.13 -8.84 2.10
N ALA A 41 -5.70 -8.73 0.84
CA ALA A 41 -6.47 -8.06 -0.20
C ALA A 41 -7.26 -9.08 -1.02
N PRO A 42 -8.54 -8.82 -1.31
CA PRO A 42 -9.32 -9.71 -2.16
C PRO A 42 -8.91 -9.59 -3.62
N LEU A 43 -8.95 -10.71 -4.33
CA LEU A 43 -8.72 -10.75 -5.77
C LEU A 43 -10.06 -10.75 -6.50
N GLU A 44 -10.21 -9.81 -7.42
CA GLU A 44 -11.38 -9.75 -8.30
C GLU A 44 -10.96 -10.14 -9.71
N TYR A 45 -11.59 -11.18 -10.24
CA TYR A 45 -11.33 -11.64 -11.60
C TYR A 45 -12.34 -10.99 -12.54
N LEU A 46 -11.84 -10.25 -13.51
CA LEU A 46 -12.63 -9.50 -14.46
C LEU A 46 -12.49 -10.09 -15.86
N ASN A 47 -13.53 -9.90 -16.66
CA ASN A 47 -13.53 -10.25 -18.08
C ASN A 47 -13.19 -11.73 -18.32
N ILE A 48 -13.77 -12.62 -17.51
CA ILE A 48 -13.65 -14.06 -17.75
C ILE A 48 -14.37 -14.37 -19.07
N PRO A 49 -13.68 -15.02 -20.03
CA PRO A 49 -14.36 -15.40 -21.27
C PRO A 49 -15.59 -16.24 -21.01
N THR A 50 -16.67 -16.00 -21.74
CA THR A 50 -17.95 -16.65 -21.51
C THR A 50 -17.92 -18.17 -21.69
N GLN A 51 -16.98 -18.66 -22.47
CA GLN A 51 -16.77 -20.06 -22.71
C GLN A 51 -15.86 -20.75 -21.71
N LEU A 52 -15.27 -19.99 -20.81
CA LEU A 52 -14.30 -20.50 -19.84
C LEU A 52 -14.82 -20.30 -18.42
N GLU A 53 -14.40 -21.20 -17.56
CA GLU A 53 -14.74 -21.18 -16.15
C GLU A 53 -13.49 -21.42 -15.33
N LEU A 54 -13.38 -20.72 -14.21
CA LEU A 54 -12.29 -20.93 -13.27
C LEU A 54 -12.49 -22.26 -12.54
N SER A 55 -11.48 -23.11 -12.60
CA SER A 55 -11.53 -24.42 -11.96
C SER A 55 -10.33 -24.63 -11.03
N GLY A 56 -10.51 -25.55 -10.08
CA GLY A 56 -9.49 -25.89 -9.11
C GLY A 56 -9.43 -24.89 -7.95
N ASP A 57 -8.31 -24.91 -7.26
CA ASP A 57 -8.09 -24.01 -6.13
C ASP A 57 -7.76 -22.61 -6.65
N VAL A 58 -8.79 -21.76 -6.67
CA VAL A 58 -8.64 -20.38 -7.12
C VAL A 58 -8.18 -19.53 -5.95
N GLN A 59 -7.08 -18.85 -6.14
CA GLN A 59 -6.60 -17.89 -5.13
C GLN A 59 -7.57 -16.71 -5.07
N THR A 60 -8.14 -16.49 -3.91
CA THR A 60 -9.13 -15.41 -3.71
C THR A 60 -8.54 -14.21 -2.96
N HIS A 61 -7.43 -14.41 -2.28
CA HIS A 61 -6.80 -13.37 -1.47
C HIS A 61 -5.28 -13.43 -1.63
N VAL A 62 -4.66 -12.29 -1.58
CA VAL A 62 -3.20 -12.17 -1.51
C VAL A 62 -2.84 -11.23 -0.38
N ARG A 63 -1.64 -11.39 0.16
CA ARG A 63 -1.14 -10.50 1.19
C ARG A 63 -0.37 -9.36 0.55
N VAL A 64 -0.80 -8.15 0.84
CA VAL A 64 -0.19 -6.93 0.32
C VAL A 64 0.45 -6.18 1.47
N TYR A 65 1.74 -5.89 1.35
CA TYR A 65 2.45 -5.09 2.33
C TYR A 65 2.51 -3.64 1.85
N VAL A 66 1.92 -2.76 2.64
CA VAL A 66 1.80 -1.35 2.32
C VAL A 66 2.58 -0.54 3.34
N ARG A 67 3.36 0.40 2.87
CA ARG A 67 4.13 1.31 3.70
C ARG A 67 3.56 2.72 3.58
N GLY A 68 3.45 3.38 4.71
CA GLY A 68 2.96 4.75 4.73
C GLY A 68 2.86 5.28 6.15
N ARG A 69 2.29 6.46 6.27
CA ARG A 69 2.06 7.08 7.57
C ARG A 69 1.00 6.29 8.34
N ALA A 70 1.24 6.09 9.63
CA ALA A 70 0.35 5.32 10.49
C ALA A 70 -1.08 5.83 10.46
N ALA A 71 -1.28 7.15 10.43
CA ALA A 71 -2.62 7.75 10.40
C ALA A 71 -3.39 7.38 9.14
N VAL A 72 -2.72 7.33 7.98
CA VAL A 72 -3.33 6.96 6.71
C VAL A 72 -3.66 5.47 6.68
N LEU A 73 -2.74 4.64 7.21
CA LEU A 73 -2.95 3.19 7.26
C LEU A 73 -4.12 2.78 8.15
N ARG A 74 -4.40 3.53 9.23
CA ARG A 74 -5.53 3.26 10.10
C ARG A 74 -6.88 3.44 9.41
N ARG A 75 -6.93 4.29 8.39
CA ARG A 75 -8.14 4.55 7.62
C ARG A 75 -8.30 3.59 6.45
N LEU A 76 -7.27 2.81 6.17
CA LEU A 76 -7.27 1.90 5.04
C LEU A 76 -8.03 0.63 5.40
N SER A 77 -8.99 0.27 4.54
CA SER A 77 -9.73 -0.98 4.64
C SER A 77 -9.10 -2.00 3.67
N PRO A 78 -9.07 -3.31 4.02
CA PRO A 78 -8.58 -4.33 3.08
C PRO A 78 -9.31 -4.31 1.74
N THR A 79 -10.59 -3.94 1.71
CA THR A 79 -11.37 -3.84 0.48
C THR A 79 -10.89 -2.71 -0.44
N ASP A 80 -10.24 -1.69 0.13
CA ASP A 80 -9.66 -0.61 -0.67
C ASP A 80 -8.45 -1.06 -1.47
N LEU A 81 -7.87 -2.20 -1.10
CA LEU A 81 -6.71 -2.78 -1.77
C LEU A 81 -7.10 -3.90 -2.74
N ALA A 82 -8.35 -3.99 -3.14
CA ALA A 82 -8.81 -5.02 -4.06
C ALA A 82 -7.98 -5.01 -5.35
N ILE A 83 -7.52 -6.20 -5.73
CA ILE A 83 -6.70 -6.37 -6.93
C ILE A 83 -7.60 -6.87 -8.04
N ARG A 84 -7.62 -6.14 -9.14
CA ARG A 84 -8.39 -6.51 -10.32
C ARG A 84 -7.51 -7.27 -11.29
N VAL A 85 -7.86 -8.52 -11.53
CA VAL A 85 -7.16 -9.40 -12.47
C VAL A 85 -8.01 -9.52 -13.72
N ASP A 86 -7.47 -9.00 -14.82
CA ASP A 86 -8.16 -9.08 -16.12
C ASP A 86 -7.78 -10.38 -16.81
N LEU A 87 -8.77 -11.22 -17.06
CA LEU A 87 -8.60 -12.50 -17.72
C LEU A 87 -9.00 -12.48 -19.20
N SER A 88 -9.23 -11.29 -19.74
CA SER A 88 -9.53 -11.17 -21.17
C SER A 88 -8.36 -11.67 -22.02
N GLY A 89 -8.67 -12.42 -23.06
CA GLY A 89 -7.65 -12.97 -23.95
C GLY A 89 -6.91 -14.18 -23.42
N THR A 90 -7.30 -14.72 -22.25
CA THR A 90 -6.70 -15.96 -21.75
C THR A 90 -7.24 -17.16 -22.51
N VAL A 91 -6.39 -18.19 -22.64
CA VAL A 91 -6.74 -19.45 -23.31
C VAL A 91 -7.07 -20.50 -22.26
N PRO A 92 -7.80 -21.58 -22.63
CA PRO A 92 -8.01 -22.69 -21.72
C PRO A 92 -6.71 -23.32 -21.28
N GLY A 93 -6.67 -23.77 -20.05
CA GLY A 93 -5.51 -24.40 -19.44
C GLY A 93 -5.00 -23.60 -18.25
N GLU A 94 -3.79 -23.93 -17.84
CA GLU A 94 -3.15 -23.29 -16.70
C GLU A 94 -2.37 -22.08 -17.15
N SER A 95 -2.65 -20.94 -16.53
CA SER A 95 -1.96 -19.67 -16.81
C SER A 95 -1.38 -19.11 -15.54
N LEU A 96 -0.18 -18.54 -15.65
CA LEU A 96 0.44 -17.80 -14.56
C LEU A 96 0.14 -16.32 -14.73
N VAL A 97 -0.46 -15.75 -13.70
CA VAL A 97 -0.76 -14.32 -13.69
C VAL A 97 0.13 -13.65 -12.66
N ARG A 98 0.89 -12.68 -13.12
CA ARG A 98 1.74 -11.88 -12.24
C ARG A 98 0.95 -10.70 -11.71
N ILE A 99 1.04 -10.52 -10.39
CA ILE A 99 0.41 -9.39 -9.72
C ILE A 99 1.46 -8.31 -9.49
N THR A 100 1.19 -7.12 -9.99
CA THR A 100 2.09 -5.97 -9.85
C THR A 100 1.42 -4.89 -9.02
N ALA A 101 2.24 -4.03 -8.42
CA ALA A 101 1.74 -2.92 -7.60
C ALA A 101 0.86 -1.95 -8.39
N SER A 102 1.06 -1.85 -9.69
CA SER A 102 0.25 -0.98 -10.56
C SER A 102 -1.20 -1.42 -10.69
N GLN A 103 -1.51 -2.68 -10.37
CA GLN A 103 -2.87 -3.23 -10.40
C GLN A 103 -3.65 -2.90 -9.12
N ILE A 104 -2.98 -2.36 -8.11
CA ILE A 104 -3.59 -2.01 -6.85
C ILE A 104 -3.76 -0.51 -6.78
N ASP A 105 -5.01 -0.09 -6.55
CA ASP A 105 -5.33 1.31 -6.39
C ASP A 105 -5.16 1.70 -4.92
N VAL A 106 -4.01 2.30 -4.60
CA VAL A 106 -3.73 2.74 -3.23
C VAL A 106 -3.95 4.24 -3.10
N PRO A 107 -4.45 4.70 -1.94
CA PRO A 107 -4.57 6.12 -1.67
C PRO A 107 -3.23 6.84 -1.71
N LEU A 108 -3.28 8.15 -1.95
CA LEU A 108 -2.08 8.99 -1.94
C LEU A 108 -1.36 8.92 -0.59
N GLY A 109 -0.05 8.84 -0.64
CA GLY A 109 0.78 8.74 0.56
C GLY A 109 1.10 7.33 1.00
N LEU A 110 0.56 6.32 0.30
CA LEU A 110 0.84 4.91 0.56
C LEU A 110 1.61 4.31 -0.60
N GLU A 111 2.46 3.35 -0.28
CA GLU A 111 3.27 2.65 -1.26
C GLU A 111 3.16 1.14 -1.02
N VAL A 112 2.93 0.39 -2.09
CA VAL A 112 2.94 -1.06 -2.04
C VAL A 112 4.39 -1.53 -2.11
N VAL A 113 4.84 -2.18 -1.04
CA VAL A 113 6.23 -2.63 -0.91
C VAL A 113 6.39 -4.04 -1.47
N ARG A 114 5.42 -4.91 -1.18
CA ARG A 114 5.53 -6.32 -1.51
C ARG A 114 4.15 -6.95 -1.61
N ILE A 115 4.03 -7.92 -2.50
CA ILE A 115 2.82 -8.73 -2.67
C ILE A 115 3.22 -10.20 -2.60
N ILE A 116 2.56 -10.96 -1.73
CA ILE A 116 2.82 -12.38 -1.57
C ILE A 116 1.50 -13.15 -1.65
N PRO A 117 1.33 -14.10 -2.57
CA PRO A 117 2.24 -14.44 -3.67
C PRO A 117 2.19 -13.39 -4.80
N SER A 118 3.30 -13.20 -5.50
CA SER A 118 3.35 -12.27 -6.63
C SER A 118 2.86 -12.88 -7.93
N GLU A 119 2.76 -14.20 -7.97
CA GLU A 119 2.26 -14.94 -9.13
C GLU A 119 1.17 -15.90 -8.68
N ILE A 120 0.08 -15.94 -9.43
CA ILE A 120 -1.03 -16.85 -9.18
C ILE A 120 -1.21 -17.77 -10.37
N ARG A 121 -1.48 -19.03 -10.06
CA ARG A 121 -1.86 -19.99 -11.09
C ARG A 121 -3.38 -19.97 -11.22
N VAL A 122 -3.83 -19.72 -12.42
CA VAL A 122 -5.26 -19.72 -12.76
C VAL A 122 -5.49 -20.83 -13.78
N ARG A 123 -6.38 -21.72 -13.46
CA ARG A 123 -6.79 -22.78 -14.38
C ARG A 123 -8.15 -22.45 -14.94
N LEU A 124 -8.21 -22.33 -16.26
CA LEU A 124 -9.46 -22.09 -16.98
C LEU A 124 -9.83 -23.35 -17.75
N THR A 125 -11.03 -23.82 -17.53
CA THR A 125 -11.59 -24.94 -18.26
C THR A 125 -12.72 -24.48 -19.13
N GLU A 126 -12.88 -25.14 -20.29
CA GLU A 126 -14.02 -24.85 -21.14
C GLU A 126 -15.31 -25.28 -20.42
N HIS A 127 -16.25 -24.36 -20.39
CA HIS A 127 -17.57 -24.69 -19.87
C HIS A 127 -18.27 -25.62 -20.86
N PRO A 128 -18.68 -26.83 -20.46
CA PRO A 128 -19.37 -27.71 -21.40
C PRO A 128 -20.64 -27.05 -21.88
N PRO A 129 -20.92 -27.12 -23.19
CA PRO A 129 -22.15 -26.57 -23.69
C PRO A 129 -23.32 -27.24 -22.99
N ASN A 130 -24.20 -26.43 -22.43
CA ASN A 130 -25.37 -26.95 -21.73
C ASN A 130 -26.26 -27.68 -22.75
N PRO A 131 -26.56 -28.97 -22.54
CA PRO A 131 -27.41 -29.71 -23.46
C PRO A 131 -28.83 -29.19 -23.51
#